data_2491c9d9db776d9b54452c7c80ad0b8e
#
_entry.id   2491c9d9db776d9b54452c7c80ad0b8e
#
_cell.length_a   1.000
_cell.length_b   1.000
_cell.length_c   1.000
_cell.angle_alpha   90.00
_cell.angle_beta   90.00
_cell.angle_gamma   90.00
#
_symmetry.space_group_name_H-M   'P 1'
#
loop_
_entity.id
_entity.type
_entity.pdbx_description
1 polymer ?
#
loop_
_entity_poly.entity_id
_entity_poly.type
_entity_poly.pdbx_seq_one_letter_code
_entity_poly.pdbx_strand_id
1 'polypeptide(L)'
;MNRRLLALLAVVLWVGYLAAQDEEGPVASIRFLVVKDVNGKPVKNAAVILHPVNRKGKQERGGMELKTDPDGRTGFDGIPYGALRVQVLAQGFQTFGEDYNINKPDMEITIKLKRPTGQYSIYDKHPDEKKDDKKPPDQKPQ
;
A
#
# COMPACT_ATOMS: atom_id res chain seq x y z
N MET A 1 -10.32 -60.27 -12.45
CA MET A 1 -9.53 -59.29 -11.70
C MET A 1 -9.58 -59.61 -10.22
N ASN A 2 -8.42 -59.88 -9.61
CA ASN A 2 -8.37 -60.41 -8.26
C ASN A 2 -8.79 -59.37 -7.22
N ARG A 3 -9.73 -59.68 -6.35
CA ARG A 3 -10.26 -58.82 -5.28
C ARG A 3 -9.13 -58.20 -4.42
N ARG A 4 -7.97 -58.86 -4.33
CA ARG A 4 -6.76 -58.41 -3.61
C ARG A 4 -6.05 -57.28 -4.36
N LEU A 5 -6.08 -57.27 -5.70
CA LEU A 5 -5.49 -56.20 -6.52
C LEU A 5 -6.31 -54.93 -6.45
N LEU A 6 -7.65 -55.05 -6.41
CA LEU A 6 -8.57 -53.90 -6.23
C LEU A 6 -8.39 -53.23 -4.87
N ALA A 7 -8.17 -54.02 -3.81
CA ALA A 7 -7.94 -53.49 -2.47
C ALA A 7 -6.60 -52.72 -2.37
N LEU A 8 -5.55 -53.21 -3.02
CA LEU A 8 -4.23 -52.50 -3.07
C LEU A 8 -4.31 -51.20 -3.87
N LEU A 9 -5.04 -51.17 -4.98
CA LEU A 9 -5.25 -49.97 -5.79
C LEU A 9 -6.05 -48.90 -5.03
N ALA A 10 -7.05 -49.29 -4.23
CA ALA A 10 -7.83 -48.39 -3.40
C ALA A 10 -7.00 -47.76 -2.26
N VAL A 11 -6.08 -48.52 -1.66
CA VAL A 11 -5.18 -48.02 -0.61
C VAL A 11 -4.17 -47.00 -1.16
N VAL A 12 -3.61 -47.26 -2.36
CA VAL A 12 -2.69 -46.33 -3.01
C VAL A 12 -3.37 -45.01 -3.39
N LEU A 13 -4.61 -45.07 -3.88
CA LEU A 13 -5.41 -43.85 -4.17
C LEU A 13 -5.76 -43.06 -2.89
N TRP A 14 -5.98 -43.77 -1.76
CA TRP A 14 -6.31 -43.11 -0.50
C TRP A 14 -5.12 -42.42 0.15
N VAL A 15 -3.94 -43.02 0.05
CA VAL A 15 -2.67 -42.41 0.53
C VAL A 15 -2.30 -41.19 -0.31
N GLY A 16 -2.58 -41.19 -1.62
CA GLY A 16 -2.34 -40.02 -2.49
C GLY A 16 -3.25 -38.85 -2.20
N TYR A 17 -4.45 -39.07 -1.67
CA TYR A 17 -5.38 -37.99 -1.33
C TYR A 17 -5.02 -37.22 -0.04
N LEU A 18 -4.31 -37.85 0.89
CA LEU A 18 -3.85 -37.21 2.14
C LEU A 18 -2.62 -36.33 1.95
N ALA A 19 -1.91 -36.42 0.82
CA ALA A 19 -0.70 -35.63 0.56
C ALA A 19 -0.97 -34.24 -0.08
N ALA A 20 -2.20 -33.90 -0.39
CA ALA A 20 -2.60 -32.64 -1.04
C ALA A 20 -3.29 -31.68 -0.05
N GLN A 21 -2.89 -31.69 1.21
CA GLN A 21 -3.22 -30.58 2.10
C GLN A 21 -2.13 -29.53 1.89
N ASP A 22 -2.47 -28.48 1.14
CA ASP A 22 -1.69 -27.24 1.13
C ASP A 22 -1.56 -26.78 2.58
N GLU A 23 -0.38 -26.90 3.16
CA GLU A 23 -0.06 -26.30 4.44
C GLU A 23 -0.18 -24.79 4.23
N GLU A 24 -1.32 -24.22 4.59
CA GLU A 24 -1.47 -22.77 4.66
C GLU A 24 -0.37 -22.26 5.61
N GLY A 25 0.56 -21.49 5.06
CA GLY A 25 1.66 -20.91 5.81
C GLY A 25 1.16 -19.99 6.93
N PRO A 26 2.01 -19.54 7.83
CA PRO A 26 1.62 -18.67 8.93
C PRO A 26 0.99 -17.38 8.39
N VAL A 27 -0.12 -16.96 9.04
CA VAL A 27 -0.86 -15.75 8.71
C VAL A 27 -0.79 -14.74 9.84
N ALA A 28 -0.95 -13.47 9.52
CA ALA A 28 -0.92 -12.33 10.42
C ALA A 28 -2.26 -11.59 10.44
N SER A 29 -2.53 -10.94 11.58
CA SER A 29 -3.52 -9.88 11.74
C SER A 29 -2.82 -8.52 11.65
N ILE A 30 -3.27 -7.65 10.74
CA ILE A 30 -2.69 -6.33 10.59
C ILE A 30 -3.74 -5.27 10.90
N ARG A 31 -3.35 -4.31 11.73
CA ARG A 31 -4.15 -3.12 12.07
C ARG A 31 -3.47 -1.88 11.50
N PHE A 32 -4.25 -1.05 10.84
CA PHE A 32 -3.79 0.21 10.27
C PHE A 32 -4.41 1.38 11.03
N LEU A 33 -3.60 2.40 11.30
CA LEU A 33 -4.03 3.70 11.79
C LEU A 33 -3.59 4.76 10.78
N VAL A 34 -4.54 5.40 10.11
CA VAL A 34 -4.27 6.43 9.11
C VAL A 34 -4.54 7.80 9.71
N VAL A 35 -3.50 8.64 9.76
CA VAL A 35 -3.56 9.97 10.36
C VAL A 35 -2.98 11.03 9.43
N LYS A 36 -3.33 12.29 9.67
CA LYS A 36 -2.74 13.45 8.99
C LYS A 36 -1.35 13.71 9.56
N ASP A 37 -0.34 13.84 8.70
CA ASP A 37 1.04 14.12 9.11
C ASP A 37 1.16 15.43 9.91
N VAL A 38 0.40 16.46 9.52
CA VAL A 38 0.47 17.81 10.10
C VAL A 38 0.02 17.91 11.55
N ASN A 39 -0.93 17.08 12.00
CA ASN A 39 -1.55 17.23 13.34
C ASN A 39 -1.96 15.90 13.99
N GLY A 40 -1.65 14.76 13.40
CA GLY A 40 -1.98 13.44 13.94
C GLY A 40 -3.47 13.09 13.99
N LYS A 41 -4.36 13.95 13.46
CA LYS A 41 -5.79 13.66 13.46
C LYS A 41 -6.14 12.51 12.52
N PRO A 42 -7.10 11.64 12.88
CA PRO A 42 -7.47 10.50 12.05
C PRO A 42 -8.03 10.92 10.69
N VAL A 43 -7.81 10.06 9.69
CA VAL A 43 -8.36 10.20 8.35
C VAL A 43 -9.41 9.13 8.14
N LYS A 44 -10.68 9.51 8.15
CA LYS A 44 -11.80 8.61 7.86
C LYS A 44 -11.95 8.34 6.37
N ASN A 45 -12.49 7.18 6.05
CA ASN A 45 -12.84 6.77 4.67
C ASN A 45 -11.63 6.79 3.70
N ALA A 46 -10.41 6.62 4.23
CA ALA A 46 -9.25 6.40 3.41
C ALA A 46 -9.26 4.96 2.86
N ALA A 47 -8.93 4.80 1.58
CA ALA A 47 -8.77 3.50 0.97
C ALA A 47 -7.37 2.96 1.31
N VAL A 48 -7.31 1.87 2.04
CA VAL A 48 -6.08 1.12 2.33
C VAL A 48 -6.06 -0.10 1.42
N ILE A 49 -5.14 -0.12 0.47
CA ILE A 49 -5.06 -1.16 -0.56
C ILE A 49 -3.83 -2.01 -0.28
N LEU A 50 -4.06 -3.31 -0.15
CA LEU A 50 -3.05 -4.31 0.19
C LEU A 50 -2.77 -5.16 -1.04
N HIS A 51 -1.50 -5.30 -1.41
CA HIS A 51 -1.06 -6.19 -2.49
C HIS A 51 0.10 -7.06 -2.04
N PRO A 52 -0.01 -8.39 -2.16
CA PRO A 52 1.15 -9.26 -2.00
C PRO A 52 2.25 -8.89 -2.99
N VAL A 53 3.50 -9.01 -2.55
CA VAL A 53 4.68 -8.74 -3.37
C VAL A 53 5.53 -10.00 -3.42
N ASN A 54 5.91 -10.41 -4.62
CA ASN A 54 6.75 -11.58 -4.80
C ASN A 54 8.22 -11.31 -4.43
N ARG A 55 9.04 -12.37 -4.40
CA ARG A 55 10.47 -12.27 -4.07
C ARG A 55 11.29 -11.35 -4.99
N LYS A 56 10.75 -10.99 -6.18
CA LYS A 56 11.36 -10.07 -7.14
C LYS A 56 10.92 -8.62 -6.95
N GLY A 57 10.14 -8.31 -5.89
CA GLY A 57 9.60 -6.98 -5.62
C GLY A 57 8.44 -6.58 -6.55
N LYS A 58 7.87 -7.51 -7.31
CA LYS A 58 6.71 -7.24 -8.16
C LYS A 58 5.42 -7.54 -7.42
N GLN A 59 4.46 -6.64 -7.57
CA GLN A 59 3.11 -6.82 -7.08
C GLN A 59 2.45 -8.02 -7.75
N GLU A 60 1.85 -8.89 -6.94
CA GLU A 60 1.08 -10.03 -7.42
C GLU A 60 -0.37 -9.63 -7.76
N ARG A 61 -1.03 -10.52 -8.50
CA ARG A 61 -2.46 -10.35 -8.79
C ARG A 61 -3.27 -10.59 -7.52
N GLY A 62 -4.39 -9.88 -7.44
CA GLY A 62 -5.21 -9.90 -6.25
C GLY A 62 -4.77 -8.82 -5.29
N GLY A 63 -5.64 -7.89 -5.03
CA GLY A 63 -5.47 -6.82 -4.06
C GLY A 63 -6.73 -6.75 -3.23
N MET A 64 -6.62 -6.22 -2.03
CA MET A 64 -7.71 -6.03 -1.13
C MET A 64 -7.82 -4.56 -0.78
N GLU A 65 -8.99 -3.99 -0.87
CA GLU A 65 -9.27 -2.61 -0.45
C GLU A 65 -10.07 -2.61 0.84
N LEU A 66 -9.57 -1.88 1.82
CA LEU A 66 -10.21 -1.62 3.10
C LEU A 66 -10.52 -0.13 3.22
N LYS A 67 -11.51 0.24 4.03
CA LYS A 67 -11.82 1.64 4.33
C LYS A 67 -11.59 1.92 5.82
N THR A 68 -10.99 3.07 6.11
CA THR A 68 -10.83 3.50 7.50
C THR A 68 -12.15 4.00 8.09
N ASP A 69 -12.36 3.70 9.36
CA ASP A 69 -13.45 4.19 10.18
C ASP A 69 -13.26 5.68 10.58
N PRO A 70 -14.18 6.29 11.36
CA PRO A 70 -14.04 7.67 11.83
C PRO A 70 -12.78 7.94 12.66
N ASP A 71 -12.25 6.90 13.33
CA ASP A 71 -11.03 6.98 14.13
C ASP A 71 -9.76 6.71 13.31
N GLY A 72 -9.90 6.61 11.98
CA GLY A 72 -8.80 6.36 11.05
C GLY A 72 -8.28 4.92 11.08
N ARG A 73 -9.03 3.98 11.67
CA ARG A 73 -8.61 2.59 11.86
C ARG A 73 -9.23 1.68 10.82
N THR A 74 -8.48 0.68 10.43
CA THR A 74 -8.95 -0.47 9.66
C THR A 74 -8.01 -1.64 9.91
N GLY A 75 -8.36 -2.84 9.48
CA GLY A 75 -7.49 -4.00 9.64
C GLY A 75 -7.99 -5.19 8.86
N PHE A 76 -7.12 -6.17 8.73
CA PHE A 76 -7.41 -7.43 8.08
C PHE A 76 -6.68 -8.58 8.77
N ASP A 77 -7.38 -9.71 8.86
CA ASP A 77 -6.87 -10.95 9.44
C ASP A 77 -6.62 -11.97 8.32
N GLY A 78 -5.61 -12.82 8.48
CA GLY A 78 -5.31 -13.87 7.50
C GLY A 78 -4.37 -13.42 6.38
N ILE A 79 -3.52 -12.42 6.60
CA ILE A 79 -2.48 -12.03 5.63
C ILE A 79 -1.31 -13.00 5.74
N PRO A 80 -0.90 -13.66 4.66
CA PRO A 80 0.27 -14.52 4.67
C PRO A 80 1.55 -13.76 5.03
N TYR A 81 2.48 -14.40 5.74
CA TYR A 81 3.79 -13.84 6.00
C TYR A 81 4.53 -13.60 4.68
N GLY A 82 5.27 -12.48 4.62
CA GLY A 82 6.02 -12.08 3.43
C GLY A 82 5.94 -10.59 3.16
N ALA A 83 6.33 -10.18 1.95
CA ALA A 83 6.30 -8.79 1.53
C ALA A 83 4.88 -8.39 1.12
N LEU A 84 4.42 -7.28 1.72
CA LEU A 84 3.10 -6.69 1.48
C LEU A 84 3.28 -5.23 1.08
N ARG A 85 2.77 -4.85 -0.08
CA ARG A 85 2.67 -3.45 -0.51
C ARG A 85 1.38 -2.86 0.02
N VAL A 86 1.53 -1.77 0.76
CA VAL A 86 0.41 -1.00 1.31
C VAL A 86 0.33 0.33 0.58
N GLN A 87 -0.79 0.59 -0.07
CA GLN A 87 -1.08 1.87 -0.71
C GLN A 87 -2.28 2.52 -0.01
N VAL A 88 -2.20 3.81 0.25
CA VAL A 88 -3.33 4.54 0.84
C VAL A 88 -3.70 5.74 -0.01
N LEU A 89 -5.00 5.81 -0.35
CA LEU A 89 -5.60 6.91 -1.07
C LEU A 89 -6.68 7.58 -0.21
N ALA A 90 -6.57 8.89 -0.08
CA ALA A 90 -7.60 9.69 0.59
C ALA A 90 -7.73 11.04 -0.12
N GLN A 91 -8.96 11.54 -0.21
CA GLN A 91 -9.23 12.81 -0.87
C GLN A 91 -8.50 13.97 -0.16
N GLY A 92 -7.76 14.77 -0.92
CA GLY A 92 -7.00 15.92 -0.41
C GLY A 92 -5.66 15.56 0.20
N PHE A 93 -5.16 14.33 -0.04
CA PHE A 93 -3.85 13.88 0.40
C PHE A 93 -3.04 13.30 -0.77
N GLN A 94 -1.72 13.30 -0.63
CA GLN A 94 -0.85 12.57 -1.54
C GLN A 94 -1.07 11.06 -1.35
N THR A 95 -0.98 10.31 -2.44
CA THR A 95 -0.98 8.85 -2.37
C THR A 95 0.23 8.39 -1.56
N PHE A 96 -0.03 7.55 -0.56
CA PHE A 96 1.00 6.85 0.20
C PHE A 96 1.24 5.48 -0.42
N GLY A 97 2.49 5.01 -0.42
CA GLY A 97 2.83 3.65 -0.87
C GLY A 97 4.14 3.21 -0.23
N GLU A 98 4.13 2.05 0.43
CA GLU A 98 5.28 1.46 1.09
C GLU A 98 5.16 -0.07 1.15
N ASP A 99 6.30 -0.76 1.11
CA ASP A 99 6.38 -2.21 1.24
C ASP A 99 6.76 -2.59 2.68
N TYR A 100 5.98 -3.48 3.30
CA TYR A 100 6.18 -3.99 4.65
C TYR A 100 6.51 -5.48 4.60
N ASN A 101 7.40 -5.93 5.49
CA ASN A 101 7.66 -7.35 5.68
C ASN A 101 6.84 -7.88 6.85
N ILE A 102 5.86 -8.71 6.53
CA ILE A 102 4.96 -9.33 7.50
C ILE A 102 5.63 -10.59 8.05
N ASN A 103 6.06 -10.54 9.31
CA ASN A 103 6.81 -11.61 9.96
C ASN A 103 6.39 -11.89 11.40
N LYS A 104 5.26 -11.31 11.83
CA LYS A 104 4.70 -11.47 13.17
C LYS A 104 3.21 -11.73 13.07
N PRO A 105 2.63 -12.48 14.02
CA PRO A 105 1.20 -12.80 13.99
C PRO A 105 0.30 -11.57 14.12
N ASP A 106 0.77 -10.52 14.84
CA ASP A 106 0.05 -9.27 15.01
C ASP A 106 0.96 -8.09 14.69
N MET A 107 0.49 -7.19 13.83
CA MET A 107 1.21 -5.98 13.46
C MET A 107 0.29 -4.76 13.46
N GLU A 108 0.79 -3.64 13.98
CA GLU A 108 0.14 -2.33 13.87
C GLU A 108 1.00 -1.40 13.04
N ILE A 109 0.39 -0.77 12.02
CA ILE A 109 1.06 0.12 11.07
C ILE A 109 0.37 1.48 11.12
N THR A 110 1.11 2.51 11.53
CA THR A 110 0.64 3.89 11.50
C THR A 110 1.10 4.57 10.23
N ILE A 111 0.14 5.10 9.45
CA ILE A 111 0.38 5.76 8.16
C ILE A 111 0.06 7.25 8.30
N LYS A 112 1.04 8.09 7.97
CA LYS A 112 0.92 9.56 8.00
C LYS A 112 0.72 10.09 6.59
N LEU A 113 -0.46 10.66 6.32
CA LEU A 113 -0.77 11.23 5.01
C LEU A 113 -0.39 12.71 4.95
N LYS A 114 0.33 13.06 3.90
CA LYS A 114 0.75 14.44 3.59
C LYS A 114 -0.26 15.10 2.66
N ARG A 115 -0.46 16.40 2.81
CA ARG A 115 -1.20 17.19 1.82
C ARG A 115 -0.35 17.38 0.56
N PRO A 116 -0.98 17.51 -0.62
CA PRO A 116 -0.25 17.88 -1.82
C PRO A 116 0.45 19.23 -1.60
N THR A 117 1.74 19.28 -1.87
CA THR A 117 2.45 20.56 -2.04
C THR A 117 2.06 21.13 -3.39
N GLY A 118 1.84 22.46 -3.46
CA GLY A 118 1.54 23.14 -4.72
C GLY A 118 2.60 22.78 -5.76
N GLN A 119 2.15 22.41 -6.96
CA GLN A 119 3.04 22.23 -8.09
C GLN A 119 3.45 23.64 -8.56
N TYR A 120 4.70 24.03 -8.30
CA TYR A 120 5.24 25.26 -8.86
C TYR A 120 5.50 25.03 -10.35
N SER A 121 4.72 25.71 -11.19
CA SER A 121 5.04 25.81 -12.62
C SER A 121 6.21 26.80 -12.77
N ILE A 122 7.20 26.48 -13.58
CA ILE A 122 8.27 27.42 -13.97
C ILE A 122 7.71 28.67 -14.70
N TYR A 123 6.44 28.65 -15.08
CA TYR A 123 5.72 29.75 -15.69
C TYR A 123 4.87 30.56 -14.71
N ASP A 124 4.74 30.13 -13.47
CA ASP A 124 4.08 30.93 -12.43
C ASP A 124 5.05 32.06 -12.02
N LYS A 125 4.69 33.28 -12.40
CA LYS A 125 5.41 34.49 -11.96
C LYS A 125 5.34 34.56 -10.44
N HIS A 126 6.50 34.47 -9.79
CA HIS A 126 6.59 34.75 -8.36
C HIS A 126 6.14 36.19 -8.08
N PRO A 127 5.24 36.43 -7.11
CA PRO A 127 4.78 37.77 -6.79
C PRO A 127 5.87 38.71 -6.27
N ASP A 128 7.04 38.18 -5.94
CA ASP A 128 8.12 38.90 -5.27
C ASP A 128 9.25 39.36 -6.19
N GLU A 129 9.16 39.12 -7.50
CA GLU A 129 10.12 39.72 -8.43
C GLU A 129 9.72 41.16 -8.76
N LYS A 130 10.05 42.07 -7.84
CA LYS A 130 10.11 43.52 -8.15
C LYS A 130 11.13 43.71 -9.27
N LYS A 131 10.64 43.95 -10.48
CA LYS A 131 11.46 44.48 -11.55
C LYS A 131 11.97 45.87 -11.12
N ASP A 132 13.24 45.95 -10.79
CA ASP A 132 13.96 47.19 -10.87
C ASP A 132 14.07 47.55 -12.36
N ASP A 133 13.08 48.30 -12.84
CA ASP A 133 13.13 49.00 -14.13
C ASP A 133 14.14 50.13 -14.03
N LYS A 134 15.44 49.82 -14.18
CA LYS A 134 16.44 50.81 -14.51
C LYS A 134 16.30 51.15 -15.99
N LYS A 135 15.55 52.22 -16.24
CA LYS A 135 15.50 52.94 -17.50
C LYS A 135 16.93 53.41 -17.90
N PRO A 136 17.43 53.05 -19.11
CA PRO A 136 18.68 53.62 -19.60
C PRO A 136 18.53 55.11 -19.84
N PRO A 137 19.57 55.94 -19.59
CA PRO A 137 19.51 57.38 -19.86
C PRO A 137 19.51 57.67 -21.38
N ASP A 138 18.60 58.55 -21.79
CA ASP A 138 18.50 59.13 -23.12
C ASP A 138 19.85 59.74 -23.58
N GLN A 139 20.44 59.17 -24.62
CA GLN A 139 21.49 59.87 -25.38
C GLN A 139 20.81 60.67 -26.49
N LYS A 140 20.87 62.00 -26.39
CA LYS A 140 20.54 62.95 -27.47
C LYS A 140 21.61 62.88 -28.55
N PRO A 141 21.21 62.92 -29.83
CA PRO A 141 22.15 63.08 -30.95
C PRO A 141 22.53 64.62 -31.09
N GLN A 142 23.77 64.78 -31.30
CA GLN A 142 24.28 66.02 -31.94
C GLN A 142 24.52 65.79 -33.43
#